data_20179e85bbc9da3421026f570578c255
#
_entry.id   20179e85bbc9da3421026f570578c255
#
_cell.length_a   1.000
_cell.length_b   1.000
_cell.length_c   1.000
_cell.angle_alpha   90.00
_cell.angle_beta   90.00
_cell.angle_gamma   90.00
#
_symmetry.space_group_name_H-M   'P 1'
#
loop_
_entity.id
_entity.type
_entity.pdbx_description
1 polymer ?
#
loop_
_entity_poly.entity_id
_entity_poly.type
_entity_poly.pdbx_seq_one_letter_code
_entity_poly.pdbx_strand_id
1 'polypeptide(L)'
;EHDIDIFLLFPPSLSREALEERGLALARRVAAQFTDTCFEKYAEHPYIHASIEGYDIDLVPCFDVKSASAIQSAVDRTPFHTRYITDKINGLIDDVLLLKQFARAGGIYGSDQMTEGFSGYLCELLVLHYGGFAPLLSAATNWRPGIIIDTEQHAEKKFEEPLIVIDPVDPRRNVAASVSLSRMMGFVELARGY
;
A
#
# COMPACT_ATOMS: atom_id res chain seq x y z
N GLU A 1 -2.67 3.15 14.52
CA GLU A 1 -3.69 2.95 13.50
C GLU A 1 -4.78 2.04 14.06
N HIS A 2 -6.04 2.38 13.80
CA HIS A 2 -7.20 1.60 14.26
C HIS A 2 -7.92 0.95 13.07
N ASP A 3 -7.29 0.97 11.90
CA ASP A 3 -7.87 0.49 10.65
C ASP A 3 -7.37 -0.94 10.37
N ILE A 4 -8.29 -1.84 10.07
CA ILE A 4 -8.02 -3.25 9.76
C ILE A 4 -8.69 -3.60 8.43
N ASP A 5 -7.90 -3.95 7.43
CA ASP A 5 -8.39 -4.45 6.15
C ASP A 5 -8.43 -5.98 6.13
N ILE A 6 -9.61 -6.56 5.92
CA ILE A 6 -9.83 -8.00 5.80
C ILE A 6 -10.21 -8.34 4.38
N PHE A 7 -9.34 -9.06 3.68
CA PHE A 7 -9.56 -9.48 2.31
C PHE A 7 -10.33 -10.80 2.24
N LEU A 8 -11.50 -10.76 1.61
CA LEU A 8 -12.36 -11.92 1.37
C LEU A 8 -12.02 -12.50 -0.01
N LEU A 9 -11.34 -13.64 -0.03
CA LEU A 9 -10.81 -14.25 -1.24
C LEU A 9 -11.87 -15.11 -1.95
N PHE A 10 -12.11 -14.84 -3.23
CA PHE A 10 -13.05 -15.55 -4.08
C PHE A 10 -12.35 -16.18 -5.30
N PRO A 11 -12.89 -17.31 -5.82
CA PRO A 11 -12.32 -17.94 -7.00
C PRO A 11 -12.26 -16.99 -8.20
N PRO A 12 -11.14 -16.92 -8.94
CA PRO A 12 -10.96 -16.01 -10.09
C PRO A 12 -11.83 -16.39 -11.31
N SER A 13 -12.57 -17.49 -11.23
CA SER A 13 -13.56 -17.90 -12.23
C SER A 13 -14.90 -17.16 -12.12
N LEU A 14 -15.13 -16.41 -11.05
CA LEU A 14 -16.32 -15.55 -10.93
C LEU A 14 -16.19 -14.33 -11.82
N SER A 15 -17.32 -13.83 -12.33
CA SER A 15 -17.35 -12.51 -12.95
C SER A 15 -17.18 -11.41 -11.87
N ARG A 16 -16.80 -10.22 -12.29
CA ARG A 16 -16.66 -9.07 -11.38
C ARG A 16 -17.98 -8.75 -10.68
N GLU A 17 -19.09 -8.79 -11.40
CA GLU A 17 -20.43 -8.56 -10.85
C GLU A 17 -20.79 -9.62 -9.80
N ALA A 18 -20.47 -10.88 -10.07
CA ALA A 18 -20.71 -11.97 -9.11
C ALA A 18 -19.78 -11.86 -7.87
N LEU A 19 -18.56 -11.37 -8.03
CA LEU A 19 -17.65 -11.05 -6.91
C LEU A 19 -18.25 -9.95 -6.03
N GLU A 20 -18.68 -8.84 -6.64
CA GLU A 20 -19.27 -7.71 -5.93
C GLU A 20 -20.54 -8.14 -5.17
N GLU A 21 -21.48 -8.80 -5.84
CA GLU A 21 -22.75 -9.24 -5.23
C GLU A 21 -22.52 -10.22 -4.06
N ARG A 22 -21.78 -11.31 -4.30
CA ARG A 22 -21.56 -12.35 -3.29
C ARG A 22 -20.62 -11.89 -2.20
N GLY A 23 -19.60 -11.11 -2.56
CA GLY A 23 -18.62 -10.56 -1.65
C GLY A 23 -19.24 -9.58 -0.67
N LEU A 24 -20.02 -8.63 -1.14
CA LEU A 24 -20.76 -7.70 -0.29
C LEU A 24 -21.79 -8.40 0.59
N ALA A 25 -22.52 -9.38 0.04
CA ALA A 25 -23.46 -10.16 0.83
C ALA A 25 -22.78 -10.92 1.97
N LEU A 26 -21.61 -11.53 1.70
CA LEU A 26 -20.80 -12.20 2.73
C LEU A 26 -20.27 -11.20 3.75
N ALA A 27 -19.67 -10.10 3.29
CA ALA A 27 -19.11 -9.05 4.14
C ALA A 27 -20.16 -8.47 5.11
N ARG A 28 -21.37 -8.15 4.61
CA ARG A 28 -22.49 -7.70 5.46
C ARG A 28 -22.90 -8.74 6.50
N ARG A 29 -22.95 -10.02 6.12
CA ARG A 29 -23.30 -11.11 7.05
C ARG A 29 -22.23 -11.28 8.13
N VAL A 30 -20.96 -11.11 7.79
CA VAL A 30 -19.84 -11.15 8.76
C VAL A 30 -19.94 -9.96 9.69
N ALA A 31 -20.02 -8.73 9.17
CA ALA A 31 -20.13 -7.52 9.97
C ALA A 31 -21.31 -7.57 10.95
N ALA A 32 -22.49 -8.04 10.50
CA ALA A 32 -23.70 -8.15 11.32
C ALA A 32 -23.61 -9.10 12.52
N GLN A 33 -22.55 -9.93 12.63
CA GLN A 33 -22.29 -10.74 13.81
C GLN A 33 -21.69 -9.91 14.97
N PHE A 34 -21.13 -8.74 14.67
CA PHE A 34 -20.34 -7.96 15.61
C PHE A 34 -20.90 -6.54 15.82
N THR A 35 -21.60 -5.99 14.84
CA THR A 35 -22.13 -4.62 14.90
C THR A 35 -23.35 -4.46 14.01
N ASP A 36 -24.28 -3.58 14.46
CA ASP A 36 -25.40 -3.10 13.63
C ASP A 36 -25.00 -1.92 12.73
N THR A 37 -23.79 -1.38 12.92
CA THR A 37 -23.28 -0.22 12.18
C THR A 37 -22.28 -0.65 11.12
N CYS A 38 -22.78 -0.96 9.93
CA CYS A 38 -21.95 -1.18 8.77
C CYS A 38 -22.57 -0.50 7.54
N PHE A 39 -21.71 -0.04 6.64
CA PHE A 39 -22.14 0.61 5.41
C PHE A 39 -21.20 0.31 4.25
N GLU A 40 -21.73 0.39 3.04
CA GLU A 40 -20.97 0.20 1.82
C GLU A 40 -20.15 1.46 1.52
N LYS A 41 -18.87 1.26 1.28
CA LYS A 41 -17.97 2.27 0.73
C LYS A 41 -17.50 1.83 -0.65
N TYR A 42 -16.95 2.75 -1.40
CA TYR A 42 -16.45 2.53 -2.74
C TYR A 42 -15.03 3.10 -2.89
N ALA A 43 -14.12 2.28 -3.36
CA ALA A 43 -12.79 2.68 -3.81
C ALA A 43 -12.65 2.29 -5.29
N GLU A 44 -11.83 1.32 -5.64
CA GLU A 44 -11.79 0.74 -6.99
C GLU A 44 -13.00 -0.17 -7.26
N HIS A 45 -13.50 -0.81 -6.21
CA HIS A 45 -14.80 -1.52 -6.18
C HIS A 45 -15.42 -1.43 -4.77
N PRO A 46 -16.70 -1.83 -4.63
CA PRO A 46 -17.39 -1.68 -3.35
C PRO A 46 -16.88 -2.65 -2.29
N TYR A 47 -16.88 -2.20 -1.04
CA TYR A 47 -16.53 -2.97 0.15
C TYR A 47 -17.41 -2.57 1.34
N ILE A 48 -17.39 -3.36 2.40
CA ILE A 48 -18.15 -3.07 3.62
C ILE A 48 -17.22 -2.53 4.69
N HIS A 49 -17.56 -1.35 5.18
CA HIS A 49 -16.94 -0.73 6.34
C HIS A 49 -17.79 -0.99 7.57
N ALA A 50 -17.16 -1.38 8.67
CA ALA A 50 -17.81 -1.62 9.96
C ALA A 50 -16.94 -1.06 11.09
N SER A 51 -17.57 -0.44 12.10
CA SER A 51 -16.88 -0.05 13.33
C SER A 51 -17.19 -1.09 14.41
N ILE A 52 -16.17 -1.79 14.89
CA ILE A 52 -16.27 -2.88 15.86
C ILE A 52 -15.28 -2.64 16.99
N GLU A 53 -15.79 -2.46 18.22
CA GLU A 53 -14.99 -2.26 19.43
C GLU A 53 -13.96 -1.12 19.33
N GLY A 54 -14.28 -0.07 18.56
CA GLY A 54 -13.42 1.10 18.36
C GLY A 54 -12.37 0.94 17.25
N TYR A 55 -12.41 -0.16 16.50
CA TYR A 55 -11.63 -0.36 15.28
C TYR A 55 -12.49 -0.12 14.06
N ASP A 56 -11.90 0.50 13.05
CA ASP A 56 -12.46 0.61 11.72
C ASP A 56 -12.03 -0.61 10.91
N ILE A 57 -13.01 -1.40 10.44
CA ILE A 57 -12.76 -2.66 9.74
C ILE A 57 -13.34 -2.58 8.34
N ASP A 58 -12.50 -2.74 7.34
CA ASP A 58 -12.90 -2.81 5.95
C ASP A 58 -12.86 -4.28 5.47
N LEU A 59 -14.03 -4.78 5.07
CA LEU A 59 -14.20 -6.13 4.52
C LEU A 59 -14.21 -6.03 2.99
N VAL A 60 -13.10 -6.41 2.37
CA VAL A 60 -12.81 -6.16 0.95
C VAL A 60 -12.89 -7.46 0.14
N PRO A 61 -13.91 -7.66 -0.70
CA PRO A 61 -13.92 -8.79 -1.63
C PRO A 61 -12.81 -8.66 -2.68
N CYS A 62 -12.08 -9.73 -2.93
CA CYS A 62 -11.05 -9.77 -3.97
C CYS A 62 -10.90 -11.18 -4.55
N PHE A 63 -10.22 -11.31 -5.70
CA PHE A 63 -9.97 -12.59 -6.31
C PHE A 63 -8.76 -13.29 -5.69
N ASP A 64 -8.88 -14.60 -5.45
CA ASP A 64 -7.78 -15.49 -5.05
C ASP A 64 -6.93 -15.86 -6.28
N VAL A 65 -6.14 -14.92 -6.75
CA VAL A 65 -5.25 -15.12 -7.88
C VAL A 65 -3.91 -15.73 -7.44
N LYS A 66 -3.29 -16.51 -8.33
CA LYS A 66 -2.04 -17.23 -7.99
C LYS A 66 -0.78 -16.38 -8.08
N SER A 67 -0.85 -15.25 -8.77
CA SER A 67 0.29 -14.34 -8.97
C SER A 67 -0.19 -12.92 -9.23
N ALA A 68 0.66 -11.94 -8.95
CA ALA A 68 0.39 -10.54 -9.25
C ALA A 68 0.25 -10.23 -10.76
N SER A 69 0.73 -11.13 -11.64
CA SER A 69 0.49 -11.02 -13.08
C SER A 69 -0.90 -11.44 -13.53
N ALA A 70 -1.66 -12.14 -12.66
CA ALA A 70 -3.01 -12.63 -12.92
C ALA A 70 -4.12 -11.81 -12.24
N ILE A 71 -3.79 -10.64 -11.65
CA ILE A 71 -4.76 -9.75 -11.01
C ILE A 71 -5.83 -9.26 -11.99
N GLN A 72 -7.04 -9.16 -11.52
CA GLN A 72 -8.19 -8.62 -12.24
C GLN A 72 -8.57 -7.22 -11.74
N SER A 73 -8.14 -6.86 -10.52
CA SER A 73 -8.27 -5.53 -9.93
C SER A 73 -7.04 -5.19 -9.06
N ALA A 74 -6.85 -3.91 -8.72
CA ALA A 74 -5.70 -3.49 -7.92
C ALA A 74 -5.72 -4.09 -6.50
N VAL A 75 -6.90 -4.35 -5.93
CA VAL A 75 -7.03 -4.94 -4.58
C VAL A 75 -6.55 -6.39 -4.51
N ASP A 76 -6.59 -7.14 -5.63
CA ASP A 76 -6.08 -8.52 -5.68
C ASP A 76 -4.57 -8.59 -5.41
N ARG A 77 -3.87 -7.47 -5.57
CA ARG A 77 -2.42 -7.35 -5.31
C ARG A 77 -2.12 -7.27 -3.82
N THR A 78 -3.02 -6.73 -3.00
CA THR A 78 -2.78 -6.46 -1.58
C THR A 78 -2.40 -7.71 -0.77
N PRO A 79 -3.02 -8.89 -0.95
CA PRO A 79 -2.58 -10.10 -0.25
C PRO A 79 -1.11 -10.49 -0.53
N PHE A 80 -0.60 -10.20 -1.75
CA PHE A 80 0.82 -10.43 -2.08
C PHE A 80 1.73 -9.41 -1.40
N HIS A 81 1.32 -8.14 -1.35
CA HIS A 81 2.04 -7.09 -0.63
C HIS A 81 2.17 -7.44 0.84
N THR A 82 1.04 -7.79 1.49
CA THR A 82 1.02 -8.16 2.90
C THR A 82 1.96 -9.33 3.18
N ARG A 83 1.91 -10.38 2.36
CA ARG A 83 2.79 -11.55 2.52
C ARG A 83 4.26 -11.15 2.37
N TYR A 84 4.61 -10.42 1.30
CA TYR A 84 5.99 -9.98 1.04
C TYR A 84 6.55 -9.16 2.21
N ILE A 85 5.77 -8.20 2.73
CA ILE A 85 6.16 -7.37 3.86
C ILE A 85 6.28 -8.21 5.13
N THR A 86 5.27 -9.02 5.47
CA THR A 86 5.26 -9.84 6.69
C THR A 86 6.47 -10.77 6.76
N ASP A 87 6.87 -11.37 5.63
CA ASP A 87 8.00 -12.29 5.58
C ASP A 87 9.36 -11.58 5.79
N LYS A 88 9.46 -10.28 5.51
CA LYS A 88 10.74 -9.55 5.45
C LYS A 88 10.90 -8.46 6.52
N ILE A 89 9.81 -7.96 7.12
CA ILE A 89 9.81 -6.75 7.96
C ILE A 89 10.34 -6.96 9.38
N ASN A 90 10.66 -8.20 9.77
CA ASN A 90 11.09 -8.52 11.13
C ASN A 90 12.24 -7.61 11.63
N GLY A 91 12.00 -6.97 12.77
CA GLY A 91 12.96 -6.05 13.41
C GLY A 91 12.95 -4.61 12.84
N LEU A 92 12.14 -4.31 11.81
CA LEU A 92 12.09 -2.98 11.18
C LEU A 92 10.72 -2.29 11.34
N ILE A 93 9.81 -2.85 12.14
CA ILE A 93 8.45 -2.30 12.33
C ILE A 93 8.51 -0.89 12.89
N ASP A 94 9.33 -0.65 13.90
CA ASP A 94 9.48 0.67 14.53
C ASP A 94 10.08 1.69 13.54
N ASP A 95 11.01 1.28 12.68
CA ASP A 95 11.57 2.12 11.62
C ASP A 95 10.50 2.54 10.59
N VAL A 96 9.59 1.62 10.23
CA VAL A 96 8.45 1.95 9.35
C VAL A 96 7.50 2.93 10.02
N LEU A 97 7.15 2.71 11.29
CA LEU A 97 6.28 3.62 12.04
C LEU A 97 6.91 5.02 12.15
N LEU A 98 8.22 5.07 12.42
CA LEU A 98 8.97 6.31 12.49
C LEU A 98 8.99 7.04 11.14
N LEU A 99 9.21 6.33 10.02
CA LEU A 99 9.15 6.90 8.69
C LEU A 99 7.75 7.44 8.35
N LYS A 100 6.70 6.67 8.64
CA LYS A 100 5.31 7.12 8.45
C LYS A 100 5.04 8.40 9.25
N GLN A 101 5.48 8.48 10.51
CA GLN A 101 5.33 9.67 11.35
C GLN A 101 6.15 10.85 10.82
N PHE A 102 7.38 10.62 10.40
CA PHE A 102 8.26 11.63 9.80
C PHE A 102 7.64 12.22 8.53
N ALA A 103 7.12 11.37 7.64
CA ALA A 103 6.44 11.80 6.43
C ALA A 103 5.13 12.57 6.73
N ARG A 104 4.38 12.16 7.75
CA ARG A 104 3.18 12.90 8.22
C ARG A 104 3.55 14.29 8.72
N ALA A 105 4.56 14.40 9.57
CA ALA A 105 5.04 15.68 10.10
C ALA A 105 5.53 16.61 8.98
N GLY A 106 6.13 16.05 7.94
CA GLY A 106 6.56 16.79 6.76
C GLY A 106 5.45 17.11 5.74
N GLY A 107 4.21 16.69 5.97
CA GLY A 107 3.08 16.92 5.06
C GLY A 107 3.19 16.19 3.72
N ILE A 108 3.94 15.07 3.68
CA ILE A 108 4.20 14.29 2.46
C ILE A 108 3.68 12.84 2.54
N TYR A 109 2.97 12.48 3.61
CA TYR A 109 2.37 11.14 3.79
C TYR A 109 0.98 11.08 3.19
N GLY A 110 0.75 10.20 2.25
CA GLY A 110 -0.50 9.95 1.54
C GLY A 110 -0.27 9.85 0.03
N SER A 111 -1.00 8.95 -0.63
CA SER A 111 -0.92 8.73 -2.09
C SER A 111 -2.15 9.24 -2.84
N ASP A 112 -3.02 9.97 -2.14
CA ASP A 112 -4.18 10.62 -2.74
C ASP A 112 -3.76 11.81 -3.63
N GLN A 113 -4.67 12.24 -4.51
CA GLN A 113 -4.41 13.32 -5.50
C GLN A 113 -4.10 14.68 -4.87
N MET A 114 -4.50 14.92 -3.64
CA MET A 114 -4.21 16.19 -2.95
C MET A 114 -2.82 16.18 -2.31
N THR A 115 -2.41 15.02 -1.80
CA THR A 115 -1.12 14.86 -1.14
C THR A 115 -0.01 14.57 -2.13
N GLU A 116 -0.23 13.71 -3.13
CA GLU A 116 0.75 13.25 -4.12
C GLU A 116 2.07 12.76 -3.47
N GLY A 117 1.95 12.11 -2.31
CA GLY A 117 3.08 11.78 -1.45
C GLY A 117 3.30 10.28 -1.27
N PHE A 118 3.87 9.94 -0.13
CA PHE A 118 4.34 8.60 0.20
C PHE A 118 3.21 7.76 0.80
N SER A 119 2.85 6.65 0.15
CA SER A 119 1.90 5.67 0.69
C SER A 119 2.52 4.85 1.82
N GLY A 120 1.67 4.20 2.63
CA GLY A 120 2.14 3.28 3.68
C GLY A 120 3.03 2.17 3.14
N TYR A 121 2.59 1.52 2.06
CA TYR A 121 3.35 0.45 1.40
C TYR A 121 4.69 0.94 0.82
N LEU A 122 4.73 2.15 0.25
CA LEU A 122 5.98 2.76 -0.19
C LEU A 122 6.96 2.94 0.98
N CYS A 123 6.48 3.42 2.13
CA CYS A 123 7.31 3.57 3.32
C CYS A 123 7.89 2.22 3.79
N GLU A 124 7.10 1.16 3.77
CA GLU A 124 7.54 -0.20 4.11
C GLU A 124 8.65 -0.69 3.18
N LEU A 125 8.46 -0.55 1.87
CA LEU A 125 9.47 -0.95 0.88
C LEU A 125 10.77 -0.16 1.00
N LEU A 126 10.70 1.14 1.25
CA LEU A 126 11.89 1.98 1.42
C LEU A 126 12.68 1.56 2.66
N VAL A 127 12.01 1.33 3.78
CA VAL A 127 12.68 0.85 5.02
C VAL A 127 13.31 -0.52 4.79
N LEU A 128 12.62 -1.44 4.11
CA LEU A 128 13.17 -2.75 3.78
C LEU A 128 14.40 -2.65 2.89
N HIS A 129 14.35 -1.82 1.83
CA HIS A 129 15.44 -1.67 0.88
C HIS A 129 16.72 -1.12 1.52
N TYR A 130 16.59 -0.10 2.37
CA TYR A 130 17.74 0.56 3.00
C TYR A 130 18.12 -0.04 4.35
N GLY A 131 17.34 -0.97 4.90
CA GLY A 131 17.61 -1.65 6.16
C GLY A 131 17.34 -0.80 7.41
N GLY A 132 16.43 0.18 7.32
CA GLY A 132 15.97 0.98 8.45
C GLY A 132 15.74 2.46 8.12
N PHE A 133 15.20 3.20 9.09
CA PHE A 133 14.87 4.62 8.97
C PHE A 133 16.13 5.51 8.77
N ALA A 134 17.10 5.40 9.63
CA ALA A 134 18.31 6.25 9.57
C ALA A 134 19.16 5.99 8.30
N PRO A 135 19.40 4.72 7.87
CA PRO A 135 20.05 4.44 6.59
C PRO A 135 19.27 5.00 5.39
N LEU A 136 17.93 4.91 5.40
CA LEU A 136 17.10 5.49 4.37
C LEU A 136 17.27 7.01 4.29
N LEU A 137 17.18 7.74 5.41
CA LEU A 137 17.35 9.19 5.41
C LEU A 137 18.74 9.59 4.92
N SER A 138 19.79 8.89 5.36
CA SER A 138 21.16 9.13 4.88
C SER A 138 21.26 8.99 3.36
N ALA A 139 20.70 7.92 2.79
CA ALA A 139 20.67 7.72 1.35
C ALA A 139 19.84 8.78 0.62
N ALA A 140 18.68 9.15 1.18
CA ALA A 140 17.77 10.10 0.60
C ALA A 140 18.36 11.51 0.43
N THR A 141 19.33 11.93 1.24
CA THR A 141 20.03 13.22 1.08
C THR A 141 20.62 13.41 -0.33
N ASN A 142 20.91 12.32 -1.02
CA ASN A 142 21.55 12.30 -2.33
C ASN A 142 20.60 11.92 -3.47
N TRP A 143 19.30 11.70 -3.18
CA TRP A 143 18.35 11.34 -4.23
C TRP A 143 18.22 12.43 -5.28
N ARG A 144 18.04 12.00 -6.52
CA ARG A 144 17.81 12.86 -7.68
C ARG A 144 16.59 12.35 -8.45
N PRO A 145 15.85 13.24 -9.13
CA PRO A 145 14.75 12.82 -9.99
C PRO A 145 15.17 11.74 -10.99
N GLY A 146 14.34 10.71 -11.12
CA GLY A 146 14.62 9.52 -11.93
C GLY A 146 15.42 8.44 -11.21
N ILE A 147 15.61 8.55 -9.86
CA ILE A 147 16.20 7.45 -9.09
C ILE A 147 15.33 6.20 -9.16
N ILE A 148 15.97 5.05 -9.33
CA ILE A 148 15.33 3.74 -9.39
C ILE A 148 15.76 2.90 -8.19
N ILE A 149 14.78 2.42 -7.45
CA ILE A 149 14.93 1.51 -6.32
C ILE A 149 14.24 0.20 -6.72
N ASP A 150 15.01 -0.84 -6.97
CA ASP A 150 14.55 -2.17 -7.41
C ASP A 150 15.19 -3.23 -6.51
N THR A 151 14.49 -3.59 -5.43
CA THR A 151 15.01 -4.50 -4.41
C THR A 151 15.21 -5.92 -4.94
N GLU A 152 14.32 -6.38 -5.83
CA GLU A 152 14.38 -7.73 -6.41
C GLU A 152 15.13 -7.77 -7.76
N GLN A 153 15.56 -6.60 -8.27
CA GLN A 153 16.30 -6.46 -9.54
C GLN A 153 15.56 -7.06 -10.74
N HIS A 154 14.25 -6.78 -10.85
CA HIS A 154 13.37 -7.45 -11.82
C HIS A 154 12.50 -6.49 -12.65
N ALA A 155 12.81 -5.19 -12.69
CA ALA A 155 12.05 -4.21 -13.47
C ALA A 155 11.88 -4.64 -14.92
N GLU A 156 10.64 -4.75 -15.38
CA GLU A 156 10.29 -5.12 -16.76
C GLU A 156 9.90 -3.92 -17.63
N LYS A 157 9.74 -2.74 -17.04
CA LYS A 157 9.24 -1.54 -17.70
C LYS A 157 10.10 -0.33 -17.36
N LYS A 158 10.21 0.60 -18.28
CA LYS A 158 10.78 1.93 -18.01
C LYS A 158 9.70 2.83 -17.43
N PHE A 159 10.10 3.67 -16.51
CA PHE A 159 9.27 4.64 -15.82
C PHE A 159 9.88 6.04 -15.96
N GLU A 160 9.05 7.09 -15.92
CA GLU A 160 9.47 8.49 -16.12
C GLU A 160 9.20 9.35 -14.88
N GLU A 161 8.62 8.76 -13.83
CA GLU A 161 8.30 9.44 -12.59
C GLU A 161 9.58 9.85 -11.84
N PRO A 162 9.53 10.90 -11.02
CA PRO A 162 10.69 11.41 -10.30
C PRO A 162 11.27 10.42 -9.29
N LEU A 163 10.43 9.60 -8.67
CA LEU A 163 10.82 8.49 -7.79
C LEU A 163 10.27 7.19 -8.37
N ILE A 164 11.14 6.23 -8.57
CA ILE A 164 10.79 4.92 -9.12
C ILE A 164 11.14 3.85 -8.09
N VAL A 165 10.11 3.20 -7.54
CA VAL A 165 10.25 2.07 -6.62
C VAL A 165 9.51 0.89 -7.22
N ILE A 166 10.26 -0.08 -7.72
CA ILE A 166 9.69 -1.24 -8.39
C ILE A 166 8.98 -2.12 -7.36
N ASP A 167 7.73 -2.46 -7.67
CA ASP A 167 6.94 -3.34 -6.81
C ASP A 167 7.54 -4.75 -6.82
N PRO A 168 7.95 -5.28 -5.65
CA PRO A 168 8.59 -6.60 -5.59
C PRO A 168 7.69 -7.76 -5.99
N VAL A 169 6.37 -7.54 -6.08
CA VAL A 169 5.41 -8.56 -6.52
C VAL A 169 4.87 -8.31 -7.92
N ASP A 170 5.09 -7.12 -8.49
CA ASP A 170 4.65 -6.75 -9.85
C ASP A 170 5.74 -5.89 -10.55
N PRO A 171 6.65 -6.51 -11.32
CA PRO A 171 7.80 -5.81 -11.93
C PRO A 171 7.42 -4.72 -12.92
N ARG A 172 6.15 -4.61 -13.30
CA ARG A 172 5.63 -3.59 -14.22
C ARG A 172 4.97 -2.41 -13.51
N ARG A 173 5.06 -2.37 -12.16
CA ARG A 173 4.45 -1.31 -11.34
C ARG A 173 5.51 -0.48 -10.63
N ASN A 174 5.37 0.85 -10.69
CA ASN A 174 6.06 1.78 -9.81
C ASN A 174 5.18 2.07 -8.59
N VAL A 175 5.62 1.66 -7.39
CA VAL A 175 4.87 1.92 -6.13
C VAL A 175 4.85 3.41 -5.79
N ALA A 176 5.87 4.16 -6.25
CA ALA A 176 5.99 5.60 -6.02
C ALA A 176 5.32 6.46 -7.11
N ALA A 177 4.48 5.88 -7.97
CA ALA A 177 3.87 6.60 -9.10
C ALA A 177 3.02 7.82 -8.70
N SER A 178 2.50 7.86 -7.48
CA SER A 178 1.77 9.01 -6.94
C SER A 178 2.68 10.14 -6.43
N VAL A 179 3.98 9.87 -6.21
CA VAL A 179 4.89 10.83 -5.61
C VAL A 179 5.29 11.89 -6.63
N SER A 180 4.82 13.12 -6.43
CA SER A 180 5.22 14.25 -7.28
C SER A 180 6.69 14.63 -7.04
N LEU A 181 7.27 15.33 -8.01
CA LEU A 181 8.62 15.88 -7.88
C LEU A 181 8.76 16.77 -6.63
N SER A 182 7.75 17.58 -6.36
CA SER A 182 7.72 18.45 -5.17
C SER A 182 7.77 17.65 -3.87
N ARG A 183 7.02 16.56 -3.76
CA ARG A 183 6.99 15.69 -2.56
C ARG A 183 8.27 14.88 -2.40
N MET A 184 8.82 14.38 -3.50
CA MET A 184 10.14 13.74 -3.48
C MET A 184 11.23 14.69 -2.98
N MET A 185 11.28 15.91 -3.53
CA MET A 185 12.28 16.90 -3.09
C MET A 185 12.02 17.38 -1.67
N GLY A 186 10.77 17.49 -1.24
CA GLY A 186 10.42 17.75 0.15
C GLY A 186 10.97 16.66 1.10
N PHE A 187 10.87 15.39 0.73
CA PHE A 187 11.49 14.31 1.50
C PHE A 187 13.01 14.42 1.57
N VAL A 188 13.68 14.77 0.46
CA VAL A 188 15.14 15.02 0.43
C VAL A 188 15.53 16.14 1.39
N GLU A 189 14.80 17.26 1.38
CA GLU A 189 15.07 18.39 2.28
C GLU A 189 14.83 18.03 3.76
N LEU A 190 13.76 17.31 4.06
CA LEU A 190 13.52 16.79 5.41
C LEU A 190 14.63 15.85 5.87
N ALA A 191 15.10 14.96 4.98
CA ALA A 191 16.22 14.05 5.29
C ALA A 191 17.54 14.79 5.55
N ARG A 192 17.79 15.91 4.87
CA ARG A 192 18.97 16.77 5.09
C ARG A 192 18.91 17.55 6.39
N GLY A 193 17.69 17.84 6.86
CA GLY A 193 17.46 18.56 8.11
C GLY A 193 17.45 17.69 9.37
N TYR A 194 17.40 16.38 9.19
CA TYR A 194 17.43 15.40 10.28
C TYR A 194 18.85 15.10 10.75
#